data_60c0283855e40794bbc4ce49c57c18c5
#
_entry.id   60c0283855e40794bbc4ce49c57c18c5
#
_cell.length_a   1.000
_cell.length_b   1.000
_cell.length_c   1.000
_cell.angle_alpha   90.00
_cell.angle_beta   90.00
_cell.angle_gamma   90.00
#
_symmetry.space_group_name_H-M   'P 1'
#
loop_
_entity.id
_entity.type
_entity.pdbx_description
1 polymer ?
#
loop_
_entity_poly.entity_id
_entity_poly.type
_entity_poly.pdbx_seq_one_letter_code
_entity_poly.pdbx_strand_id
1 'polypeptide(L)'
;MKSSFIKLSVWIGLSALVACNDVDTPKYDLQATPELAPLAQPALVLNEASSGFIAETFSWSSGDYGFPAAPVYTLEIDNRKDFPDPIQLAESNADYVSVTVARLNMATLILDGQPGEPCDLFVRVVAKLTADHTVASSPRDITVTAYDEPIVYPKLYVPGNYQNWDIAAAPVLQSYRMNNRYLSLIHISEPTR
;
A
#
# COMPACT_ATOMS: atom_id res chain seq x y z
N MET A 1 72.98 50.82 -27.37
CA MET A 1 71.56 50.84 -27.00
C MET A 1 70.96 49.45 -27.33
N LYS A 2 70.81 48.57 -26.36
CA LYS A 2 70.28 47.23 -26.53
C LYS A 2 68.90 47.13 -25.90
N SER A 3 67.90 46.96 -26.71
CA SER A 3 66.55 46.74 -26.29
C SER A 3 66.34 45.25 -25.89
N SER A 4 65.97 45.03 -24.64
CA SER A 4 65.72 43.72 -24.06
C SER A 4 64.25 43.39 -24.27
N PHE A 5 63.99 42.43 -25.12
CA PHE A 5 62.60 41.90 -25.29
C PHE A 5 62.32 40.90 -24.18
N ILE A 6 61.46 41.26 -23.27
CA ILE A 6 60.91 40.38 -22.26
C ILE A 6 59.89 39.46 -22.95
N LYS A 7 60.20 38.17 -23.07
CA LYS A 7 59.25 37.16 -23.53
C LYS A 7 58.35 36.78 -22.36
N LEU A 8 57.13 37.35 -22.39
CA LEU A 8 56.07 36.97 -21.48
C LEU A 8 55.55 35.58 -21.91
N SER A 9 56.01 34.53 -21.27
CA SER A 9 55.48 33.19 -21.46
C SER A 9 54.13 33.09 -20.75
N VAL A 10 53.04 33.15 -21.51
CA VAL A 10 51.71 32.86 -21.03
C VAL A 10 51.61 31.35 -20.84
N TRP A 11 51.71 30.89 -19.61
CA TRP A 11 51.31 29.55 -19.22
C TRP A 11 49.76 29.52 -19.12
N ILE A 12 49.13 29.06 -20.19
CA ILE A 12 47.73 28.67 -20.14
C ILE A 12 47.68 27.33 -19.41
N GLY A 13 47.44 27.39 -18.11
CA GLY A 13 47.13 26.23 -17.31
C GLY A 13 45.82 25.66 -17.77
N LEU A 14 45.89 24.55 -18.55
CA LEU A 14 44.73 23.71 -18.84
C LEU A 14 44.32 23.02 -17.56
N SER A 15 43.52 23.71 -16.74
CA SER A 15 42.82 23.11 -15.61
C SER A 15 41.79 22.13 -16.19
N ALA A 16 42.20 20.87 -16.29
CA ALA A 16 41.27 19.76 -16.51
C ALA A 16 40.26 19.78 -15.33
N LEU A 17 39.06 20.25 -15.61
CA LEU A 17 37.91 20.08 -14.73
C LEU A 17 37.60 18.58 -14.78
N VAL A 18 38.21 17.82 -13.89
CA VAL A 18 37.75 16.49 -13.53
C VAL A 18 36.52 16.72 -12.65
N ALA A 19 35.42 17.09 -13.29
CA ALA A 19 34.09 16.97 -12.68
C ALA A 19 33.67 15.50 -12.84
N CYS A 20 34.35 14.59 -12.14
CA CYS A 20 33.69 13.36 -11.73
C CYS A 20 32.69 13.74 -10.63
N ASN A 21 31.53 14.19 -11.03
CA ASN A 21 30.35 13.99 -10.20
C ASN A 21 30.07 12.48 -10.29
N ASP A 22 30.67 11.72 -9.40
CA ASP A 22 30.04 10.51 -8.95
C ASP A 22 28.72 10.96 -8.33
N VAL A 23 27.68 10.95 -9.13
CA VAL A 23 26.33 11.03 -8.62
C VAL A 23 26.22 9.76 -7.78
N ASP A 24 26.41 9.90 -6.47
CA ASP A 24 26.12 8.84 -5.52
C ASP A 24 24.64 8.50 -5.71
N THR A 25 24.38 7.56 -6.62
CA THR A 25 23.04 7.03 -6.80
C THR A 25 22.72 6.30 -5.52
N PRO A 26 21.69 6.72 -4.78
CA PRO A 26 21.31 6.08 -3.54
C PRO A 26 21.06 4.59 -3.83
N LYS A 27 21.77 3.73 -3.12
CA LYS A 27 21.62 2.28 -3.23
C LYS A 27 20.62 1.83 -2.20
N TYR A 28 19.67 1.00 -2.63
CA TYR A 28 18.76 0.34 -1.70
C TYR A 28 19.57 -0.62 -0.82
N ASP A 29 19.54 -0.37 0.49
CA ASP A 29 20.16 -1.21 1.52
C ASP A 29 19.25 -1.20 2.74
N LEU A 30 18.47 -2.28 2.90
CA LEU A 30 17.48 -2.41 3.97
C LEU A 30 18.17 -2.63 5.32
N GLN A 31 18.19 -1.61 6.17
CA GLN A 31 18.74 -1.64 7.52
C GLN A 31 17.66 -1.95 8.57
N ALA A 32 16.43 -1.46 8.36
CA ALA A 32 15.30 -1.71 9.24
C ALA A 32 13.98 -1.77 8.45
N THR A 33 13.10 -2.71 8.82
CA THR A 33 11.74 -2.76 8.31
C THR A 33 10.86 -1.74 9.05
N PRO A 34 9.76 -1.26 8.45
CA PRO A 34 8.75 -0.54 9.21
C PRO A 34 8.23 -1.43 10.36
N GLU A 35 7.88 -0.85 11.48
CA GLU A 35 7.35 -1.60 12.62
C GLU A 35 6.05 -0.96 13.12
N LEU A 36 4.97 -1.74 13.12
CA LEU A 36 3.67 -1.31 13.60
C LEU A 36 3.72 -1.13 15.13
N ALA A 37 3.31 0.05 15.61
CA ALA A 37 3.22 0.33 17.04
C ALA A 37 2.20 -0.60 17.73
N PRO A 38 2.31 -0.82 19.04
CA PRO A 38 1.29 -1.52 19.80
C PRO A 38 -0.07 -0.84 19.62
N LEU A 39 -1.13 -1.64 19.43
CA LEU A 39 -2.48 -1.13 19.33
C LEU A 39 -2.95 -0.56 20.68
N ALA A 40 -3.70 0.54 20.64
CA ALA A 40 -4.30 1.11 21.84
C ALA A 40 -5.31 0.14 22.46
N GLN A 41 -6.07 -0.55 21.61
CA GLN A 41 -7.01 -1.58 22.01
C GLN A 41 -6.84 -2.82 21.10
N PRO A 42 -6.28 -3.91 21.60
CA PRO A 42 -6.10 -5.12 20.80
C PRO A 42 -7.41 -5.89 20.56
N ALA A 43 -8.50 -5.55 21.27
CA ALA A 43 -9.83 -6.13 21.10
C ALA A 43 -10.86 -5.00 20.91
N LEU A 44 -11.58 -5.05 19.79
CA LEU A 44 -12.57 -4.05 19.40
C LEU A 44 -13.93 -4.70 19.20
N VAL A 45 -14.96 -4.15 19.82
CA VAL A 45 -16.37 -4.50 19.55
C VAL A 45 -16.99 -3.36 18.74
N LEU A 46 -17.28 -3.65 17.48
CA LEU A 46 -17.79 -2.66 16.55
C LEU A 46 -19.30 -2.50 16.68
N ASN A 47 -19.81 -1.31 16.35
CA ASN A 47 -21.24 -0.99 16.43
C ASN A 47 -21.64 -0.15 15.22
N GLU A 48 -22.74 -0.51 14.58
CA GLU A 48 -23.30 0.17 13.40
C GLU A 48 -23.53 1.68 13.64
N ALA A 49 -24.05 2.04 14.82
CA ALA A 49 -24.28 3.45 15.18
C ALA A 49 -23.00 4.29 15.19
N SER A 50 -21.84 3.66 15.29
CA SER A 50 -20.51 4.27 15.28
C SER A 50 -19.78 4.12 13.96
N SER A 51 -20.43 3.63 12.91
CA SER A 51 -19.82 3.25 11.62
C SER A 51 -18.92 4.31 10.99
N GLY A 52 -19.30 5.59 11.09
CA GLY A 52 -18.54 6.73 10.56
C GLY A 52 -17.38 7.21 11.45
N PHE A 53 -17.26 6.73 12.68
CA PHE A 53 -16.18 7.12 13.58
C PHE A 53 -14.91 6.30 13.34
N ILE A 54 -13.77 6.80 13.84
CA ILE A 54 -12.51 6.08 13.84
C ILE A 54 -12.59 4.92 14.83
N ALA A 55 -12.31 3.71 14.36
CA ALA A 55 -12.21 2.53 15.20
C ALA A 55 -10.82 2.47 15.87
N GLU A 56 -9.76 2.68 15.06
CA GLU A 56 -8.37 2.64 15.52
C GLU A 56 -7.51 3.55 14.64
N THR A 57 -6.45 4.11 15.23
CA THR A 57 -5.39 4.82 14.52
C THR A 57 -4.11 4.01 14.60
N PHE A 58 -3.75 3.42 13.50
CA PHE A 58 -2.52 2.65 13.37
C PHE A 58 -1.36 3.58 13.09
N SER A 59 -0.27 3.42 13.82
CA SER A 59 0.99 4.14 13.59
C SER A 59 2.16 3.16 13.52
N TRP A 60 3.24 3.60 12.88
CA TRP A 60 4.42 2.75 12.69
C TRP A 60 5.68 3.58 12.67
N SER A 61 6.83 2.96 12.94
CA SER A 61 8.11 3.54 12.62
C SER A 61 8.40 3.37 11.14
N SER A 62 8.96 4.39 10.50
CA SER A 62 9.47 4.25 9.13
C SER A 62 10.62 3.24 9.11
N GLY A 63 10.72 2.48 8.01
CA GLY A 63 11.90 1.64 7.76
C GLY A 63 13.14 2.48 7.44
N ASP A 64 14.31 1.85 7.53
CA ASP A 64 15.57 2.42 7.04
C ASP A 64 16.01 1.65 5.78
N TYR A 65 16.08 2.34 4.67
CA TYR A 65 16.34 1.78 3.34
C TYR A 65 17.75 2.13 2.81
N GLY A 66 18.62 2.72 3.67
CA GLY A 66 19.96 3.16 3.31
C GLY A 66 20.00 4.52 2.60
N PHE A 67 18.86 5.14 2.39
CA PHE A 67 18.71 6.49 1.83
C PHE A 67 17.39 7.13 2.27
N PRO A 68 17.28 8.48 2.25
CA PRO A 68 16.01 9.14 2.50
C PRO A 68 14.96 8.74 1.46
N ALA A 69 13.96 7.97 1.87
CA ALA A 69 12.87 7.51 1.03
C ALA A 69 11.53 8.07 1.53
N ALA A 70 10.59 8.22 0.61
CA ALA A 70 9.21 8.58 0.91
C ALA A 70 8.28 7.44 0.39
N PRO A 71 8.20 6.31 1.10
CA PRO A 71 7.37 5.21 0.69
C PRO A 71 5.88 5.54 0.80
N VAL A 72 5.08 4.87 -0.02
CA VAL A 72 3.64 4.79 0.21
C VAL A 72 3.40 3.59 1.11
N TYR A 73 2.73 3.81 2.23
CA TYR A 73 2.38 2.76 3.17
C TYR A 73 0.98 2.25 2.90
N THR A 74 0.83 0.94 2.90
CA THR A 74 -0.46 0.25 2.84
C THR A 74 -0.67 -0.50 4.14
N LEU A 75 -1.77 -0.23 4.83
CA LEU A 75 -2.20 -1.01 5.98
C LEU A 75 -3.04 -2.18 5.49
N GLU A 76 -2.62 -3.38 5.81
CA GLU A 76 -3.25 -4.64 5.39
C GLU A 76 -3.76 -5.43 6.59
N ILE A 77 -4.87 -6.14 6.39
CA ILE A 77 -5.47 -7.06 7.37
C ILE A 77 -5.76 -8.41 6.71
N ASP A 78 -5.56 -9.50 7.45
CA ASP A 78 -5.86 -10.85 7.00
C ASP A 78 -6.28 -11.72 8.21
N ASN A 79 -6.96 -12.82 7.97
CA ASN A 79 -7.25 -13.84 8.98
C ASN A 79 -6.09 -14.88 9.12
N ARG A 80 -5.00 -14.68 8.38
CA ARG A 80 -3.80 -15.52 8.39
C ARG A 80 -2.53 -14.67 8.53
N LYS A 81 -1.56 -15.17 9.33
CA LYS A 81 -0.27 -14.47 9.56
C LYS A 81 0.64 -14.38 8.34
N ASP A 82 0.44 -15.24 7.35
CA ASP A 82 1.21 -15.25 6.10
C ASP A 82 0.63 -14.32 5.03
N PHE A 83 -0.52 -13.70 5.27
CA PHE A 83 -1.18 -12.72 4.38
C PHE A 83 -1.25 -13.19 2.93
N PRO A 84 -1.88 -14.33 2.63
CA PRO A 84 -1.95 -14.88 1.27
C PRO A 84 -2.83 -14.03 0.36
N ASP A 85 -3.86 -13.39 0.90
CA ASP A 85 -4.80 -12.56 0.14
C ASP A 85 -5.38 -11.45 1.04
N PRO A 86 -4.54 -10.49 1.47
CA PRO A 86 -4.91 -9.49 2.46
C PRO A 86 -5.92 -8.49 1.90
N ILE A 87 -6.71 -7.92 2.82
CA ILE A 87 -7.54 -6.76 2.55
C ILE A 87 -6.73 -5.51 2.85
N GLN A 88 -6.69 -4.60 1.89
CA GLN A 88 -6.13 -3.27 2.09
C GLN A 88 -7.10 -2.42 2.91
N LEU A 89 -6.76 -2.06 4.15
CA LEU A 89 -7.58 -1.18 4.98
C LEU A 89 -7.47 0.29 4.57
N ALA A 90 -6.24 0.76 4.35
CA ALA A 90 -5.97 2.15 3.99
C ALA A 90 -4.58 2.31 3.37
N GLU A 91 -4.35 3.46 2.72
CA GLU A 91 -3.03 3.92 2.26
C GLU A 91 -2.68 5.24 2.94
N SER A 92 -1.39 5.49 3.16
CA SER A 92 -0.88 6.72 3.75
C SER A 92 0.53 7.04 3.24
N ASN A 93 0.85 8.33 3.11
CA ASN A 93 2.22 8.82 2.94
C ASN A 93 2.84 9.28 4.27
N ALA A 94 2.06 9.22 5.35
CA ALA A 94 2.52 9.48 6.71
C ALA A 94 2.80 8.17 7.44
N ASP A 95 3.36 8.24 8.63
CA ASP A 95 3.66 7.12 9.51
C ASP A 95 2.46 6.68 10.38
N TYR A 96 1.25 7.08 9.99
CA TYR A 96 0.01 6.67 10.62
C TYR A 96 -1.17 6.70 9.63
N VAL A 97 -2.25 5.98 9.98
CA VAL A 97 -3.53 6.04 9.30
C VAL A 97 -4.67 5.69 10.25
N SER A 98 -5.80 6.38 10.10
CA SER A 98 -7.01 6.09 10.87
C SER A 98 -7.96 5.24 10.03
N VAL A 99 -8.50 4.19 10.65
CA VAL A 99 -9.46 3.28 10.03
C VAL A 99 -10.81 3.46 10.71
N THR A 100 -11.87 3.61 9.92
CA THR A 100 -13.24 3.76 10.45
C THR A 100 -13.82 2.42 10.90
N VAL A 101 -14.80 2.49 11.77
CA VAL A 101 -15.59 1.33 12.23
C VAL A 101 -16.19 0.57 11.04
N ALA A 102 -16.83 1.27 10.10
CA ALA A 102 -17.40 0.64 8.91
C ALA A 102 -16.35 -0.10 8.08
N ARG A 103 -15.16 0.51 7.87
CA ARG A 103 -14.09 -0.13 7.08
C ARG A 103 -13.56 -1.39 7.74
N LEU A 104 -13.36 -1.34 9.05
CA LEU A 104 -12.86 -2.49 9.82
C LEU A 104 -13.94 -3.58 9.90
N ASN A 105 -15.22 -3.21 10.09
CA ASN A 105 -16.36 -4.13 10.08
C ASN A 105 -16.44 -4.91 8.77
N MET A 106 -16.45 -4.18 7.64
CA MET A 106 -16.50 -4.78 6.32
C MET A 106 -15.33 -5.73 6.07
N ALA A 107 -14.10 -5.34 6.46
CA ALA A 107 -12.93 -6.19 6.32
C ALA A 107 -13.05 -7.47 7.15
N THR A 108 -13.54 -7.37 8.40
CA THR A 108 -13.75 -8.54 9.28
C THR A 108 -14.76 -9.51 8.68
N LEU A 109 -15.90 -9.01 8.17
CA LEU A 109 -16.92 -9.85 7.54
C LEU A 109 -16.42 -10.56 6.27
N ILE A 110 -15.63 -9.87 5.44
CA ILE A 110 -15.03 -10.45 4.22
C ILE A 110 -13.98 -11.53 4.58
N LEU A 111 -13.34 -11.42 5.73
CA LEU A 111 -12.37 -12.39 6.26
C LEU A 111 -13.04 -13.53 7.07
N ASP A 112 -14.31 -13.78 6.80
CA ASP A 112 -15.14 -14.85 7.39
C ASP A 112 -15.50 -14.64 8.87
N GLY A 113 -15.32 -13.40 9.41
CA GLY A 113 -15.80 -13.04 10.75
C GLY A 113 -17.32 -13.13 10.82
N GLN A 114 -17.83 -13.74 11.90
CA GLN A 114 -19.27 -13.84 12.13
C GLN A 114 -19.76 -12.64 12.94
N PRO A 115 -20.90 -12.03 12.57
CA PRO A 115 -21.48 -10.93 13.36
C PRO A 115 -21.73 -11.35 14.81
N GLY A 116 -21.28 -10.51 15.75
CA GLY A 116 -21.42 -10.74 17.19
C GLY A 116 -20.40 -11.68 17.81
N GLU A 117 -19.55 -12.34 17.02
CA GLU A 117 -18.52 -13.25 17.50
C GLU A 117 -17.13 -12.61 17.37
N PRO A 118 -16.23 -12.78 18.35
CA PRO A 118 -14.84 -12.36 18.25
C PRO A 118 -14.11 -13.08 17.12
N CYS A 119 -13.43 -12.33 16.27
CA CYS A 119 -12.62 -12.83 15.17
C CYS A 119 -11.18 -12.36 15.34
N ASP A 120 -10.23 -13.31 15.39
CA ASP A 120 -8.81 -13.01 15.49
C ASP A 120 -8.24 -12.76 14.10
N LEU A 121 -7.63 -11.61 13.94
CA LEU A 121 -7.08 -11.10 12.69
C LEU A 121 -5.64 -10.62 12.89
N PHE A 122 -4.94 -10.44 11.79
CA PHE A 122 -3.56 -9.95 11.76
C PHE A 122 -3.48 -8.69 10.91
N VAL A 123 -2.76 -7.70 11.42
CA VAL A 123 -2.55 -6.42 10.74
C VAL A 123 -1.07 -6.20 10.52
N ARG A 124 -0.69 -5.72 9.34
CA ARG A 124 0.67 -5.30 9.02
C ARG A 124 0.67 -4.02 8.20
N VAL A 125 1.78 -3.32 8.20
CA VAL A 125 2.03 -2.22 7.28
C VAL A 125 3.03 -2.65 6.21
N VAL A 126 2.77 -2.30 4.97
CA VAL A 126 3.65 -2.55 3.82
C VAL A 126 4.11 -1.23 3.27
N ALA A 127 5.41 -0.99 3.31
CA ALA A 127 6.06 0.16 2.69
C ALA A 127 6.39 -0.16 1.22
N LYS A 128 5.87 0.61 0.30
CA LYS A 128 6.16 0.52 -1.13
C LYS A 128 7.03 1.68 -1.55
N LEU A 129 8.29 1.41 -1.88
CA LEU A 129 9.25 2.39 -2.37
C LEU A 129 9.15 2.52 -3.90
N THR A 130 9.07 1.39 -4.60
CA THR A 130 8.91 1.30 -6.05
C THR A 130 7.99 0.11 -6.38
N ALA A 131 7.74 -0.14 -7.66
CA ALA A 131 6.96 -1.31 -8.07
C ALA A 131 7.61 -2.64 -7.62
N ASP A 132 8.94 -2.68 -7.58
CA ASP A 132 9.73 -3.90 -7.32
C ASP A 132 10.27 -3.99 -5.88
N HIS A 133 10.15 -2.89 -5.10
CA HIS A 133 10.67 -2.84 -3.73
C HIS A 133 9.54 -2.53 -2.74
N THR A 134 9.08 -3.58 -2.10
CA THR A 134 8.09 -3.52 -1.01
C THR A 134 8.65 -4.21 0.23
N VAL A 135 8.41 -3.62 1.40
CA VAL A 135 8.88 -4.13 2.69
C VAL A 135 7.71 -4.15 3.67
N ALA A 136 7.43 -5.31 4.25
CA ALA A 136 6.34 -5.47 5.21
C ALA A 136 6.88 -5.47 6.65
N SER A 137 6.07 -4.94 7.57
CA SER A 137 6.30 -5.08 9.01
C SER A 137 6.01 -6.49 9.50
N SER A 138 6.44 -6.80 10.72
CA SER A 138 5.91 -7.94 11.47
C SER A 138 4.40 -7.75 11.71
N PRO A 139 3.60 -8.85 11.64
CA PRO A 139 2.17 -8.78 11.92
C PRO A 139 1.88 -8.46 13.39
N ARG A 140 0.77 -7.76 13.65
CA ARG A 140 0.18 -7.57 14.98
C ARG A 140 -1.16 -8.27 15.03
N ASP A 141 -1.44 -8.92 16.16
CA ASP A 141 -2.73 -9.55 16.42
C ASP A 141 -3.76 -8.48 16.82
N ILE A 142 -4.99 -8.64 16.32
CA ILE A 142 -6.15 -7.81 16.66
C ILE A 142 -7.39 -8.70 16.71
N THR A 143 -8.21 -8.57 17.74
CA THR A 143 -9.49 -9.28 17.83
C THR A 143 -10.63 -8.29 17.53
N VAL A 144 -11.46 -8.61 16.55
CA VAL A 144 -12.57 -7.74 16.14
C VAL A 144 -13.89 -8.49 16.22
N THR A 145 -14.86 -7.92 16.91
CA THR A 145 -16.26 -8.39 16.89
C THR A 145 -17.06 -7.48 15.96
N ALA A 146 -17.46 -8.00 14.81
CA ALA A 146 -18.21 -7.27 13.80
C ALA A 146 -19.71 -7.21 14.13
N TYR A 147 -20.39 -6.17 13.64
CA TYR A 147 -21.86 -6.13 13.58
C TYR A 147 -22.34 -6.65 12.22
N ASP A 148 -23.61 -7.06 12.16
CA ASP A 148 -24.23 -7.59 10.95
C ASP A 148 -24.45 -6.48 9.91
N GLU A 149 -23.88 -6.63 8.73
CA GLU A 149 -24.00 -5.70 7.61
C GLU A 149 -23.89 -6.46 6.28
N PRO A 150 -24.75 -6.17 5.29
CA PRO A 150 -24.60 -6.76 3.95
C PRO A 150 -23.27 -6.40 3.31
N ILE A 151 -22.51 -7.40 2.88
CA ILE A 151 -21.23 -7.17 2.21
C ILE A 151 -21.50 -6.62 0.80
N VAL A 152 -21.06 -5.38 0.54
CA VAL A 152 -21.13 -4.75 -0.77
C VAL A 152 -19.76 -4.75 -1.41
N TYR A 153 -19.56 -5.64 -2.38
CA TYR A 153 -18.28 -5.73 -3.08
C TYR A 153 -18.15 -4.63 -4.15
N PRO A 154 -16.97 -4.01 -4.27
CA PRO A 154 -16.69 -3.06 -5.34
C PRO A 154 -16.88 -3.69 -6.73
N LYS A 155 -17.50 -2.93 -7.61
CA LYS A 155 -17.77 -3.33 -9.00
C LYS A 155 -17.02 -2.43 -9.98
N LEU A 156 -16.46 -3.04 -11.01
CA LEU A 156 -15.86 -2.34 -12.13
C LEU A 156 -16.63 -2.70 -13.41
N TYR A 157 -17.12 -1.70 -14.12
CA TYR A 157 -17.79 -1.88 -15.41
C TYR A 157 -16.76 -1.82 -16.53
N VAL A 158 -16.86 -2.72 -17.49
CA VAL A 158 -15.92 -2.82 -18.63
C VAL A 158 -16.68 -2.54 -19.94
N PRO A 159 -16.96 -1.27 -20.26
CA PRO A 159 -17.60 -0.91 -21.52
C PRO A 159 -16.64 -1.11 -22.71
N GLY A 160 -17.19 -1.44 -23.89
CA GLY A 160 -16.43 -1.64 -25.11
C GLY A 160 -17.29 -1.56 -26.38
N ASN A 161 -16.68 -1.78 -27.54
CA ASN A 161 -17.37 -1.73 -28.85
C ASN A 161 -18.53 -2.73 -28.99
N TYR A 162 -18.46 -3.86 -28.27
CA TYR A 162 -19.44 -4.95 -28.36
C TYR A 162 -20.82 -4.58 -27.78
N GLN A 163 -20.93 -3.52 -26.98
CA GLN A 163 -22.18 -2.97 -26.47
C GLN A 163 -22.32 -1.45 -26.73
N ASN A 164 -21.67 -0.92 -27.76
CA ASN A 164 -21.68 0.50 -28.12
C ASN A 164 -21.28 1.44 -26.96
N TRP A 165 -20.36 1.03 -26.09
CA TRP A 165 -19.91 1.78 -24.91
C TRP A 165 -21.03 2.07 -23.89
N ASP A 166 -22.13 1.34 -23.94
CA ASP A 166 -23.20 1.45 -22.94
C ASP A 166 -22.76 0.82 -21.61
N ILE A 167 -22.64 1.66 -20.59
CA ILE A 167 -22.23 1.24 -19.24
C ILE A 167 -23.28 0.31 -18.60
N ALA A 168 -24.58 0.53 -18.87
CA ALA A 168 -25.65 -0.29 -18.30
C ALA A 168 -25.63 -1.73 -18.83
N ALA A 169 -25.16 -1.93 -20.07
CA ALA A 169 -24.99 -3.23 -20.70
C ALA A 169 -23.57 -3.81 -20.52
N ALA A 170 -22.67 -3.10 -19.84
CA ALA A 170 -21.27 -3.50 -19.70
C ALA A 170 -21.12 -4.71 -18.75
N PRO A 171 -20.24 -5.67 -19.06
CA PRO A 171 -19.83 -6.68 -18.11
C PRO A 171 -19.28 -6.09 -16.83
N VAL A 172 -19.60 -6.76 -15.72
CA VAL A 172 -19.20 -6.34 -14.40
C VAL A 172 -18.09 -7.26 -13.88
N LEU A 173 -16.98 -6.68 -13.48
CA LEU A 173 -15.99 -7.32 -12.65
C LEU A 173 -16.28 -7.00 -11.19
N GLN A 174 -16.11 -7.94 -10.30
CA GLN A 174 -16.35 -7.76 -8.88
C GLN A 174 -15.10 -8.11 -8.09
N SER A 175 -14.74 -7.24 -7.12
CA SER A 175 -13.67 -7.54 -6.18
C SER A 175 -14.27 -8.25 -4.96
N TYR A 176 -13.90 -9.50 -4.76
CA TYR A 176 -14.44 -10.30 -3.67
C TYR A 176 -13.73 -10.10 -2.33
N ARG A 177 -12.56 -9.41 -2.33
CA ARG A 177 -11.78 -9.15 -1.10
C ARG A 177 -11.35 -7.69 -0.91
N MET A 178 -11.91 -6.75 -1.65
CA MET A 178 -11.57 -5.32 -1.57
C MET A 178 -10.04 -5.04 -1.64
N ASN A 179 -9.32 -5.84 -2.42
CA ASN A 179 -7.87 -5.83 -2.57
C ASN A 179 -7.42 -5.30 -3.95
N ASN A 180 -8.28 -4.55 -4.64
CA ASN A 180 -8.10 -4.07 -6.01
C ASN A 180 -7.94 -5.17 -7.07
N ARG A 181 -8.23 -6.43 -6.71
CA ARG A 181 -8.33 -7.55 -7.65
C ARG A 181 -9.78 -7.76 -8.03
N TYR A 182 -10.05 -7.81 -9.33
CA TYR A 182 -11.39 -7.94 -9.87
C TYR A 182 -11.49 -9.22 -10.69
N LEU A 183 -12.53 -10.01 -10.45
CA LEU A 183 -12.81 -11.21 -11.18
C LEU A 183 -14.00 -10.97 -12.10
N SER A 184 -13.89 -11.49 -13.33
CA SER A 184 -15.01 -11.56 -14.25
C SER A 184 -15.90 -12.75 -13.90
N LEU A 185 -17.17 -12.50 -13.67
CA LEU A 185 -18.18 -13.55 -13.49
C LEU A 185 -18.79 -13.98 -14.84
N ILE A 186 -18.08 -13.80 -15.94
CA ILE A 186 -18.51 -14.31 -17.24
C ILE A 186 -18.42 -15.83 -17.19
N HIS A 187 -19.55 -16.49 -17.09
CA HIS A 187 -19.65 -17.91 -17.38
C HIS A 187 -19.36 -18.12 -18.88
N ILE A 188 -18.18 -18.63 -19.18
CA ILE A 188 -17.94 -19.28 -20.45
C ILE A 188 -18.66 -20.63 -20.33
N SER A 189 -19.93 -20.68 -20.74
CA SER A 189 -20.58 -21.96 -20.99
C SER A 189 -19.83 -22.58 -22.16
N GLU A 190 -19.09 -23.68 -21.90
CA GLU A 190 -18.55 -24.49 -22.97
C GLU A 190 -19.72 -24.92 -23.84
N PRO A 191 -19.61 -24.81 -25.19
CA PRO A 191 -20.63 -25.36 -26.07
C PRO A 191 -20.66 -26.87 -25.84
N THR A 192 -21.73 -27.35 -25.24
CA THR A 192 -22.06 -28.79 -25.21
C THR A 192 -22.11 -29.30 -26.63
N ARG A 193 -21.16 -30.15 -27.00
CA ARG A 193 -21.18 -30.92 -28.24
C ARG A 193 -22.18 -32.04 -28.12
#